data_4022c95b7f0134d7f9a4db3d256b24c6
#
_entry.id   4022c95b7f0134d7f9a4db3d256b24c6
#
_cell.length_a   1.000
_cell.length_b   1.000
_cell.length_c   1.000
_cell.angle_alpha   90.00
_cell.angle_beta   90.00
_cell.angle_gamma   90.00
#
_symmetry.space_group_name_H-M   'P 1'
#
loop_
_entity.id
_entity.type
_entity.pdbx_description
1 polymer ?
#
loop_
_entity_poly.entity_id
_entity_poly.type
_entity_poly.pdbx_seq_one_letter_code
_entity_poly.pdbx_strand_id
1 'polypeptide(L)'
;MKIWTKRILLFLICAGIAGCLAVVRLSAYVKSETAARILSTEEAAKQDADCILVLGCGVRPDGTPSLMLTDRLETGIALYRAGVAEKLLMSGDHGTEDYDEVNTMKNIAKENGVPSADIFMDHAGFSTYDSVYRAKEIFCAKKVIIVSQKYHLPRALYVAEKLGLDAYGVAAADVSYRGQGYREAREMLARAKDFCNAALKRKPRLLGDAIPVSGNGDSTND
;
A
#
# COMPACT_ATOMS: atom_id res chain seq x y z
N MET A 1 -8.20 35.69 -36.40
CA MET A 1 -7.88 35.31 -34.99
C MET A 1 -8.99 34.52 -34.27
N LYS A 2 -10.26 34.94 -34.33
CA LYS A 2 -11.36 34.31 -33.58
C LYS A 2 -11.71 32.84 -33.92
N ILE A 3 -11.52 32.34 -35.11
CA ILE A 3 -11.87 30.98 -35.53
C ILE A 3 -10.81 29.98 -35.05
N TRP A 4 -9.55 30.30 -35.15
CA TRP A 4 -8.44 29.46 -34.69
C TRP A 4 -8.45 29.27 -33.15
N THR A 5 -8.72 30.35 -32.40
CA THR A 5 -8.83 30.29 -30.95
C THR A 5 -9.97 29.39 -30.51
N LYS A 6 -11.14 29.42 -31.17
CA LYS A 6 -12.25 28.51 -30.89
C LYS A 6 -11.90 27.04 -31.16
N ARG A 7 -11.20 26.76 -32.26
CA ARG A 7 -10.76 25.41 -32.62
C ARG A 7 -9.74 24.85 -31.61
N ILE A 8 -8.77 25.66 -31.17
CA ILE A 8 -7.80 25.31 -30.16
C ILE A 8 -8.52 25.03 -28.82
N LEU A 9 -9.43 25.90 -28.40
CA LEU A 9 -10.19 25.73 -27.19
C LEU A 9 -11.02 24.42 -27.20
N LEU A 10 -11.71 24.15 -28.32
CA LEU A 10 -12.47 22.93 -28.50
C LEU A 10 -11.57 21.69 -28.42
N PHE A 11 -10.40 21.72 -29.07
CA PHE A 11 -9.42 20.64 -29.01
C PHE A 11 -8.94 20.40 -27.58
N LEU A 12 -8.61 21.45 -26.82
CA LEU A 12 -8.18 21.32 -25.42
C LEU A 12 -9.30 20.74 -24.53
N ILE A 13 -10.54 21.15 -24.75
CA ILE A 13 -11.70 20.59 -24.03
C ILE A 13 -11.86 19.10 -24.36
N CYS A 14 -11.83 18.73 -25.64
CA CYS A 14 -11.94 17.34 -26.06
C CYS A 14 -10.77 16.49 -25.52
N ALA A 15 -9.55 17.00 -25.55
CA ALA A 15 -8.38 16.34 -24.98
C ALA A 15 -8.50 16.15 -23.46
N GLY A 16 -9.00 17.16 -22.74
CA GLY A 16 -9.28 17.08 -21.30
C GLY A 16 -10.33 16.00 -20.97
N ILE A 17 -11.44 15.99 -21.72
CA ILE A 17 -12.49 14.97 -21.55
C ILE A 17 -11.93 13.56 -21.84
N ALA A 18 -11.19 13.39 -22.93
CA ALA A 18 -10.57 12.12 -23.27
C ALA A 18 -9.59 11.64 -22.19
N GLY A 19 -8.78 12.56 -21.62
CA GLY A 19 -7.90 12.27 -20.49
C GLY A 19 -8.65 11.82 -19.25
N CYS A 20 -9.73 12.51 -18.88
CA CYS A 20 -10.59 12.10 -17.75
C CYS A 20 -11.20 10.70 -17.96
N LEU A 21 -11.72 10.44 -19.16
CA LEU A 21 -12.29 9.13 -19.50
C LEU A 21 -11.22 8.03 -19.46
N ALA A 22 -10.01 8.30 -19.92
CA ALA A 22 -8.89 7.37 -19.87
C ALA A 22 -8.55 7.00 -18.40
N VAL A 23 -8.46 7.98 -17.50
CA VAL A 23 -8.20 7.75 -16.06
C VAL A 23 -9.31 6.92 -15.42
N VAL A 24 -10.57 7.22 -15.70
CA VAL A 24 -11.72 6.46 -15.17
C VAL A 24 -11.67 5.02 -15.65
N ARG A 25 -11.46 4.79 -16.94
CA ARG A 25 -11.35 3.43 -17.52
C ARG A 25 -10.19 2.66 -16.96
N LEU A 26 -9.02 3.29 -16.83
CA LEU A 26 -7.85 2.69 -16.25
C LEU A 26 -8.09 2.31 -14.78
N SER A 27 -8.71 3.20 -14.01
CA SER A 27 -9.06 2.92 -12.62
C SER A 27 -10.04 1.75 -12.49
N ALA A 28 -11.02 1.64 -13.40
CA ALA A 28 -11.95 0.51 -13.45
C ALA A 28 -11.23 -0.79 -13.83
N TYR A 29 -10.34 -0.75 -14.79
CA TYR A 29 -9.49 -1.87 -15.19
C TYR A 29 -8.67 -2.40 -14.02
N VAL A 30 -7.92 -1.54 -13.32
CA VAL A 30 -7.13 -1.93 -12.13
C VAL A 30 -8.00 -2.61 -11.07
N LYS A 31 -9.20 -2.08 -10.82
CA LYS A 31 -10.14 -2.68 -9.86
C LYS A 31 -10.61 -4.07 -10.31
N SER A 32 -10.94 -4.25 -11.58
CA SER A 32 -11.43 -5.54 -12.09
C SER A 32 -10.35 -6.63 -12.06
N GLU A 33 -9.11 -6.29 -12.44
CA GLU A 33 -7.98 -7.23 -12.43
C GLU A 33 -7.66 -7.78 -11.04
N THR A 34 -7.89 -6.96 -10.00
CA THR A 34 -7.46 -7.29 -8.65
C THR A 34 -8.60 -7.75 -7.73
N ALA A 35 -9.84 -7.69 -8.20
CA ALA A 35 -11.02 -7.96 -7.35
C ALA A 35 -10.98 -9.35 -6.70
N ALA A 36 -10.58 -10.38 -7.43
CA ALA A 36 -10.48 -11.76 -6.95
C ALA A 36 -9.34 -11.99 -5.93
N ARG A 37 -8.44 -11.02 -5.77
CA ARG A 37 -7.33 -11.09 -4.82
C ARG A 37 -7.62 -10.39 -3.49
N ILE A 38 -8.80 -9.79 -3.34
CA ILE A 38 -9.25 -9.18 -2.06
C ILE A 38 -10.04 -10.25 -1.32
N LEU A 39 -9.49 -10.69 -0.20
CA LEU A 39 -9.93 -11.87 0.53
C LEU A 39 -10.54 -11.49 1.89
N SER A 40 -11.33 -12.40 2.45
CA SER A 40 -11.64 -12.43 3.88
C SER A 40 -10.44 -12.92 4.70
N THR A 41 -10.50 -12.77 6.01
CA THR A 41 -9.47 -13.29 6.93
C THR A 41 -9.30 -14.82 6.79
N GLU A 42 -10.42 -15.55 6.67
CA GLU A 42 -10.43 -17.00 6.57
C GLU A 42 -9.85 -17.51 5.25
N GLU A 43 -10.04 -16.74 4.17
CA GLU A 43 -9.45 -17.05 2.86
C GLU A 43 -7.96 -16.70 2.83
N ALA A 44 -7.57 -15.61 3.49
CA ALA A 44 -6.18 -15.19 3.61
C ALA A 44 -5.34 -16.22 4.41
N ALA A 45 -5.92 -16.85 5.42
CA ALA A 45 -5.25 -17.90 6.21
C ALA A 45 -4.87 -19.15 5.40
N LYS A 46 -5.42 -19.31 4.20
CA LYS A 46 -5.12 -20.44 3.31
C LYS A 46 -4.02 -20.15 2.29
N GLN A 47 -3.45 -18.94 2.32
CA GLN A 47 -2.54 -18.50 1.26
C GLN A 47 -1.07 -18.86 1.50
N ASP A 48 -0.68 -19.24 2.72
CA ASP A 48 0.71 -19.54 3.08
C ASP A 48 1.65 -18.38 2.68
N ALA A 49 1.41 -17.22 3.27
CA ALA A 49 2.15 -15.99 2.97
C ALA A 49 3.43 -15.87 3.80
N ASP A 50 4.49 -15.32 3.22
CA ASP A 50 5.77 -15.07 3.91
C ASP A 50 5.60 -13.99 5.00
N CYS A 51 4.75 -12.99 4.75
CA CYS A 51 4.46 -11.94 5.72
C CYS A 51 3.14 -11.23 5.44
N ILE A 52 2.68 -10.50 6.45
CA ILE A 52 1.59 -9.54 6.36
C ILE A 52 2.20 -8.15 6.17
N LEU A 53 2.02 -7.53 5.00
CA LEU A 53 2.47 -6.18 4.70
C LEU A 53 1.40 -5.17 5.14
N VAL A 54 1.68 -4.43 6.22
CA VAL A 54 0.81 -3.36 6.71
C VAL A 54 1.30 -2.03 6.13
N LEU A 55 0.48 -1.40 5.29
CA LEU A 55 0.82 -0.12 4.67
C LEU A 55 0.51 1.04 5.61
N GLY A 56 1.46 1.96 5.80
CA GLY A 56 1.27 3.20 6.52
C GLY A 56 0.23 4.13 5.91
N CYS A 57 -0.36 5.00 6.71
CA CYS A 57 -1.28 6.05 6.25
C CYS A 57 -1.36 7.26 7.20
N GLY A 58 -0.33 7.45 7.99
CA GLY A 58 -0.10 8.65 8.77
C GLY A 58 -0.25 8.50 10.27
N VAL A 59 0.66 9.16 10.97
CA VAL A 59 0.59 9.45 12.41
C VAL A 59 0.23 10.91 12.63
N ARG A 60 -0.36 11.21 13.78
CA ARG A 60 -0.68 12.58 14.18
C ARG A 60 0.55 13.29 14.78
N PRO A 61 0.51 14.61 14.91
CA PRO A 61 1.63 15.37 15.52
C PRO A 61 1.97 14.94 16.96
N ASP A 62 1.05 14.30 17.67
CA ASP A 62 1.24 13.76 19.01
C ASP A 62 1.83 12.34 19.01
N GLY A 63 2.24 11.82 17.84
CA GLY A 63 2.78 10.47 17.67
C GLY A 63 1.73 9.35 17.64
N THR A 64 0.45 9.68 17.83
CA THR A 64 -0.63 8.66 17.77
C THR A 64 -1.00 8.31 16.33
N PRO A 65 -1.38 7.06 16.04
CA PRO A 65 -1.80 6.67 14.70
C PRO A 65 -3.09 7.40 14.28
N SER A 66 -3.23 7.65 12.97
CA SER A 66 -4.52 8.05 12.42
C SER A 66 -5.54 6.91 12.60
N LEU A 67 -6.85 7.21 12.59
CA LEU A 67 -7.88 6.17 12.68
C LEU A 67 -7.71 5.08 11.62
N MET A 68 -7.35 5.49 10.39
CA MET A 68 -7.11 4.53 9.31
C MET A 68 -5.88 3.66 9.56
N LEU A 69 -4.84 4.21 10.18
CA LEU A 69 -3.64 3.43 10.54
C LEU A 69 -3.97 2.47 11.68
N THR A 70 -4.73 2.91 12.68
CA THR A 70 -5.22 2.04 13.77
C THR A 70 -5.95 0.82 13.21
N ASP A 71 -6.92 1.03 12.31
CA ASP A 71 -7.68 -0.08 11.72
C ASP A 71 -6.78 -1.04 10.92
N ARG A 72 -5.75 -0.54 10.23
CA ARG A 72 -4.76 -1.40 9.54
C ARG A 72 -3.95 -2.22 10.52
N LEU A 73 -3.48 -1.61 11.59
CA LEU A 73 -2.69 -2.28 12.61
C LEU A 73 -3.50 -3.35 13.32
N GLU A 74 -4.72 -3.04 13.75
CA GLU A 74 -5.62 -4.01 14.37
C GLU A 74 -5.89 -5.20 13.44
N THR A 75 -6.15 -4.94 12.17
CA THR A 75 -6.35 -6.00 11.17
C THR A 75 -5.08 -6.83 10.96
N GLY A 76 -3.92 -6.19 10.78
CA GLY A 76 -2.65 -6.89 10.59
C GLY A 76 -2.27 -7.76 11.77
N ILE A 77 -2.44 -7.25 12.99
CA ILE A 77 -2.18 -7.98 14.23
C ILE A 77 -3.17 -9.14 14.40
N ALA A 78 -4.45 -8.95 14.06
CA ALA A 78 -5.45 -10.02 14.09
C ALA A 78 -5.11 -11.15 13.11
N LEU A 79 -4.66 -10.82 11.89
CA LEU A 79 -4.19 -11.79 10.91
C LEU A 79 -2.95 -12.55 11.40
N TYR A 80 -1.99 -11.87 12.01
CA TYR A 80 -0.81 -12.48 12.61
C TYR A 80 -1.22 -13.49 13.72
N ARG A 81 -2.09 -13.08 14.65
CA ARG A 81 -2.61 -13.94 15.71
C ARG A 81 -3.41 -15.14 15.19
N ALA A 82 -4.06 -14.97 14.02
CA ALA A 82 -4.76 -16.05 13.34
C ALA A 82 -3.82 -17.00 12.58
N GLY A 83 -2.51 -16.76 12.60
CA GLY A 83 -1.51 -17.60 11.94
C GLY A 83 -1.50 -17.49 10.42
N VAL A 84 -1.96 -16.37 9.86
CA VAL A 84 -1.96 -16.12 8.39
C VAL A 84 -0.54 -16.01 7.84
N ALA A 85 0.37 -15.45 8.64
CA ALA A 85 1.81 -15.47 8.42
C ALA A 85 2.54 -15.24 9.74
N GLU A 86 3.80 -15.67 9.80
CA GLU A 86 4.64 -15.57 11.01
C GLU A 86 5.32 -14.19 11.15
N LYS A 87 5.24 -13.33 10.16
CA LYS A 87 5.93 -12.05 10.13
C LYS A 87 5.00 -10.90 9.74
N LEU A 88 5.22 -9.75 10.39
CA LEU A 88 4.64 -8.46 10.03
C LEU A 88 5.72 -7.60 9.35
N LEU A 89 5.42 -7.04 8.19
CA LEU A 89 6.22 -6.02 7.54
C LEU A 89 5.48 -4.69 7.61
N MET A 90 5.95 -3.80 8.49
CA MET A 90 5.41 -2.45 8.66
C MET A 90 6.10 -1.52 7.67
N SER A 91 5.38 -1.02 6.68
CA SER A 91 5.95 -0.14 5.64
C SER A 91 5.29 1.22 5.69
N GLY A 92 6.09 2.24 5.97
CA GLY A 92 5.64 3.61 6.15
C GLY A 92 6.72 4.63 5.82
N ASP A 93 6.40 5.90 6.10
CA ASP A 93 7.30 7.03 5.88
C ASP A 93 8.08 7.33 7.16
N HIS A 94 9.40 7.42 7.04
CA HIS A 94 10.32 7.94 8.05
C HIS A 94 11.27 8.95 7.37
N GLY A 95 10.69 9.86 6.59
CA GLY A 95 11.46 10.82 5.78
C GLY A 95 11.98 12.03 6.53
N THR A 96 11.56 12.27 7.80
CA THR A 96 12.02 13.35 8.65
C THR A 96 12.17 12.88 10.10
N GLU A 97 13.14 13.46 10.84
CA GLU A 97 13.41 13.11 12.24
C GLU A 97 12.18 13.25 13.17
N ASP A 98 11.27 14.17 12.84
CA ASP A 98 10.06 14.43 13.64
C ASP A 98 8.86 13.56 13.23
N TYR A 99 9.02 12.67 12.23
CA TYR A 99 7.93 11.85 11.70
C TYR A 99 8.36 10.39 11.54
N ASP A 100 7.96 9.57 12.51
CA ASP A 100 8.31 8.16 12.57
C ASP A 100 7.05 7.28 12.66
N GLU A 101 6.48 7.02 11.49
CA GLU A 101 5.30 6.18 11.38
C GLU A 101 5.62 4.72 11.68
N VAL A 102 6.77 4.25 11.25
CA VAL A 102 7.12 2.82 11.29
C VAL A 102 7.40 2.36 12.71
N ASN A 103 8.12 3.15 13.51
CA ASN A 103 8.32 2.87 14.94
C ASN A 103 7.00 2.91 15.72
N THR A 104 6.09 3.86 15.41
CA THR A 104 4.74 3.86 15.98
C THR A 104 4.00 2.56 15.67
N MET A 105 4.06 2.08 14.41
CA MET A 105 3.43 0.84 13.99
C MET A 105 4.03 -0.37 14.73
N LYS A 106 5.36 -0.45 14.84
CA LYS A 106 6.06 -1.52 15.57
C LYS A 106 5.71 -1.53 17.06
N ASN A 107 5.72 -0.37 17.70
CA ASN A 107 5.41 -0.26 19.13
C ASN A 107 3.99 -0.73 19.43
N ILE A 108 3.00 -0.32 18.65
CA ILE A 108 1.62 -0.78 18.81
C ILE A 108 1.52 -2.30 18.63
N ALA A 109 2.21 -2.89 17.66
CA ALA A 109 2.21 -4.34 17.49
C ALA A 109 2.84 -5.06 18.69
N LYS A 110 3.96 -4.55 19.23
CA LYS A 110 4.61 -5.08 20.44
C LYS A 110 3.70 -4.97 21.68
N GLU A 111 3.05 -3.84 21.89
CA GLU A 111 2.07 -3.63 22.96
C GLU A 111 0.90 -4.61 22.88
N ASN A 112 0.59 -5.05 21.66
CA ASN A 112 -0.42 -6.07 21.40
C ASN A 112 0.15 -7.50 21.40
N GLY A 113 1.36 -7.72 21.91
CA GLY A 113 1.94 -9.03 22.16
C GLY A 113 2.61 -9.69 20.95
N VAL A 114 2.88 -8.96 19.87
CA VAL A 114 3.68 -9.48 18.74
C VAL A 114 5.17 -9.38 19.12
N PRO A 115 5.94 -10.49 19.05
CA PRO A 115 7.37 -10.46 19.31
C PRO A 115 8.11 -9.48 18.41
N SER A 116 9.05 -8.71 18.94
CA SER A 116 9.84 -7.74 18.16
C SER A 116 10.56 -8.39 16.98
N ALA A 117 11.06 -9.61 17.17
CA ALA A 117 11.74 -10.41 16.15
C ALA A 117 10.85 -10.80 14.95
N ASP A 118 9.52 -10.68 15.09
CA ASP A 118 8.57 -10.99 14.02
C ASP A 118 8.06 -9.73 13.30
N ILE A 119 8.54 -8.53 13.70
CA ILE A 119 8.12 -7.25 13.14
C ILE A 119 9.28 -6.61 12.40
N PHE A 120 9.19 -6.59 11.08
CA PHE A 120 10.11 -5.89 10.19
C PHE A 120 9.64 -4.46 9.95
N MET A 121 10.60 -3.52 9.90
CA MET A 121 10.36 -2.10 9.63
C MET A 121 10.91 -1.70 8.27
N ASP A 122 10.05 -1.21 7.40
CA ASP A 122 10.41 -0.59 6.12
C ASP A 122 10.28 0.93 6.23
N HIS A 123 11.39 1.60 6.54
CA HIS A 123 11.49 3.04 6.73
C HIS A 123 11.44 3.86 5.44
N ALA A 124 11.44 3.21 4.27
CA ALA A 124 11.45 3.87 2.97
C ALA A 124 10.20 3.56 2.12
N GLY A 125 9.11 3.23 2.77
CA GLY A 125 7.79 3.03 2.15
C GLY A 125 7.07 4.34 1.82
N PHE A 126 7.75 5.29 1.13
CA PHE A 126 7.22 6.63 0.83
C PHE A 126 6.01 6.65 -0.10
N SER A 127 5.76 5.58 -0.79
CA SER A 127 4.59 5.38 -1.63
C SER A 127 4.20 3.91 -1.67
N THR A 128 2.94 3.64 -2.06
CA THR A 128 2.49 2.24 -2.24
C THR A 128 3.36 1.47 -3.22
N TYR A 129 3.83 2.12 -4.27
CA TYR A 129 4.75 1.52 -5.23
C TYR A 129 6.07 1.13 -4.57
N ASP A 130 6.65 2.04 -3.77
CA ASP A 130 7.92 1.79 -3.07
C ASP A 130 7.76 0.67 -2.04
N SER A 131 6.70 0.71 -1.21
CA SER A 131 6.41 -0.35 -0.22
C SER A 131 6.34 -1.74 -0.84
N VAL A 132 5.59 -1.87 -1.94
CA VAL A 132 5.42 -3.16 -2.64
C VAL A 132 6.72 -3.60 -3.33
N TYR A 133 7.43 -2.67 -3.96
CA TYR A 133 8.72 -2.95 -4.58
C TYR A 133 9.73 -3.45 -3.54
N ARG A 134 9.81 -2.76 -2.40
CA ARG A 134 10.74 -3.08 -1.32
C ARG A 134 10.37 -4.37 -0.60
N ALA A 135 9.08 -4.67 -0.42
CA ALA A 135 8.64 -5.96 0.12
C ALA A 135 9.23 -7.14 -0.69
N LYS A 136 9.26 -7.01 -2.03
CA LYS A 136 9.85 -8.01 -2.91
C LYS A 136 11.38 -7.98 -2.92
N GLU A 137 11.98 -6.83 -3.21
CA GLU A 137 13.39 -6.75 -3.57
C GLU A 137 14.32 -6.58 -2.34
N ILE A 138 13.86 -5.92 -1.29
CA ILE A 138 14.61 -5.70 -0.06
C ILE A 138 14.28 -6.77 0.98
N PHE A 139 12.97 -6.99 1.24
CA PHE A 139 12.54 -7.98 2.22
C PHE A 139 12.40 -9.38 1.65
N CYS A 140 12.71 -9.58 0.37
CA CYS A 140 12.77 -10.86 -0.33
C CYS A 140 11.47 -11.69 -0.19
N ALA A 141 10.34 -11.05 0.06
CA ALA A 141 9.05 -11.72 0.14
C ALA A 141 8.62 -12.20 -1.25
N LYS A 142 8.06 -13.40 -1.30
CA LYS A 142 7.53 -14.01 -2.53
C LYS A 142 6.02 -13.94 -2.57
N LYS A 143 5.38 -14.13 -1.41
CA LYS A 143 3.94 -14.05 -1.24
C LYS A 143 3.59 -13.24 0.00
N VAL A 144 2.68 -12.27 -0.13
CA VAL A 144 2.30 -11.37 0.97
C VAL A 144 0.79 -11.19 1.08
N ILE A 145 0.33 -10.92 2.30
CA ILE A 145 -1.02 -10.40 2.54
C ILE A 145 -0.91 -8.90 2.80
N ILE A 146 -1.45 -8.09 1.91
CA ILE A 146 -1.43 -6.62 2.05
C ILE A 146 -2.64 -6.17 2.84
N VAL A 147 -2.41 -5.43 3.92
CA VAL A 147 -3.46 -4.82 4.74
C VAL A 147 -3.56 -3.32 4.45
N SER A 148 -4.73 -2.90 4.01
CA SER A 148 -5.05 -1.49 3.76
C SER A 148 -6.56 -1.27 3.66
N GLN A 149 -7.01 0.00 3.51
CA GLN A 149 -8.42 0.28 3.25
C GLN A 149 -8.88 -0.30 1.90
N LYS A 150 -10.13 -0.75 1.84
CA LYS A 150 -10.75 -1.41 0.68
C LYS A 150 -10.57 -0.63 -0.65
N TYR A 151 -10.71 0.70 -0.63
CA TYR A 151 -10.54 1.52 -1.82
C TYR A 151 -9.10 1.60 -2.34
N HIS A 152 -8.11 1.33 -1.46
CA HIS A 152 -6.68 1.40 -1.74
C HIS A 152 -6.09 0.05 -2.23
N LEU A 153 -6.62 -1.08 -1.74
CA LEU A 153 -6.13 -2.42 -2.08
C LEU A 153 -5.96 -2.68 -3.59
N PRO A 154 -6.89 -2.28 -4.48
CA PRO A 154 -6.71 -2.53 -5.91
C PRO A 154 -5.41 -1.97 -6.46
N ARG A 155 -4.96 -0.79 -6.01
CA ARG A 155 -3.69 -0.20 -6.46
C ARG A 155 -2.49 -0.99 -5.97
N ALA A 156 -2.46 -1.34 -4.69
CA ALA A 156 -1.36 -2.10 -4.11
C ALA A 156 -1.22 -3.49 -4.76
N LEU A 157 -2.33 -4.19 -4.95
CA LEU A 157 -2.37 -5.51 -5.58
C LEU A 157 -1.94 -5.46 -7.06
N TYR A 158 -2.39 -4.44 -7.80
CA TYR A 158 -1.98 -4.25 -9.19
C TYR A 158 -0.47 -4.04 -9.31
N VAL A 159 0.10 -3.18 -8.46
CA VAL A 159 1.55 -2.95 -8.41
C VAL A 159 2.29 -4.25 -8.08
N ALA A 160 1.82 -5.00 -7.08
CA ALA A 160 2.41 -6.28 -6.69
C ALA A 160 2.46 -7.26 -7.85
N GLU A 161 1.35 -7.46 -8.55
CA GLU A 161 1.26 -8.34 -9.71
C GLU A 161 2.24 -7.93 -10.81
N LYS A 162 2.28 -6.63 -11.16
CA LYS A 162 3.16 -6.14 -12.25
C LYS A 162 4.65 -6.18 -11.88
N LEU A 163 4.97 -6.12 -10.61
CA LEU A 163 6.33 -6.33 -10.09
C LEU A 163 6.67 -7.83 -9.91
N GLY A 164 5.69 -8.73 -10.07
CA GLY A 164 5.88 -10.17 -9.90
C GLY A 164 5.99 -10.60 -8.43
N LEU A 165 5.30 -9.91 -7.53
CA LEU A 165 5.08 -10.30 -6.15
C LEU A 165 3.69 -10.93 -6.06
N ASP A 166 3.60 -12.18 -5.59
CA ASP A 166 2.30 -12.81 -5.33
C ASP A 166 1.67 -12.14 -4.09
N ALA A 167 0.51 -11.51 -4.29
CA ALA A 167 -0.11 -10.72 -3.24
C ALA A 167 -1.61 -10.89 -3.21
N TYR A 168 -2.15 -10.97 -2.00
CA TYR A 168 -3.57 -10.91 -1.71
C TYR A 168 -3.82 -9.75 -0.74
N GLY A 169 -5.04 -9.23 -0.71
CA GLY A 169 -5.39 -8.09 0.13
C GLY A 169 -6.46 -8.43 1.15
N VAL A 170 -6.31 -7.93 2.37
CA VAL A 170 -7.37 -7.93 3.37
C VAL A 170 -7.70 -6.49 3.72
N ALA A 171 -8.99 -6.15 3.62
CA ALA A 171 -9.46 -4.81 3.92
C ALA A 171 -9.44 -4.55 5.43
N ALA A 172 -8.75 -3.49 5.84
CA ALA A 172 -8.88 -2.95 7.19
C ALA A 172 -10.27 -2.32 7.34
N ALA A 173 -10.96 -2.60 8.40
CA ALA A 173 -12.30 -2.16 8.77
C ALA A 173 -13.23 -1.68 7.61
N ASP A 174 -14.45 -2.14 7.55
CA ASP A 174 -15.44 -1.69 6.54
C ASP A 174 -16.20 -0.46 7.06
N VAL A 175 -15.46 0.65 7.23
CA VAL A 175 -16.00 1.92 7.72
C VAL A 175 -15.77 3.05 6.71
N SER A 176 -16.66 4.03 6.73
CA SER A 176 -16.51 5.23 5.91
C SER A 176 -15.87 6.35 6.71
N TYR A 177 -14.70 6.82 6.29
CA TYR A 177 -13.99 7.92 6.93
C TYR A 177 -14.42 9.27 6.39
N ARG A 178 -14.35 10.31 7.23
CA ARG A 178 -14.61 11.69 6.79
C ARG A 178 -13.75 12.03 5.57
N GLY A 179 -14.35 12.52 4.49
CA GLY A 179 -13.67 12.87 3.25
C GLY A 179 -13.40 11.67 2.31
N GLN A 180 -14.14 10.58 2.45
CA GLN A 180 -14.01 9.37 1.63
C GLN A 180 -14.06 9.67 0.12
N GLY A 181 -15.01 10.48 -0.35
CA GLY A 181 -15.14 10.82 -1.77
C GLY A 181 -13.89 11.50 -2.35
N TYR A 182 -13.25 12.40 -1.58
CA TYR A 182 -11.97 13.01 -1.98
C TYR A 182 -10.85 11.97 -2.09
N ARG A 183 -10.78 11.04 -1.12
CA ARG A 183 -9.78 9.96 -1.17
C ARG A 183 -9.97 9.05 -2.37
N GLU A 184 -11.21 8.69 -2.70
CA GLU A 184 -11.51 7.87 -3.88
C GLU A 184 -11.16 8.57 -5.19
N ALA A 185 -11.44 9.87 -5.31
CA ALA A 185 -11.04 10.65 -6.47
C ALA A 185 -9.51 10.75 -6.61
N ARG A 186 -8.80 11.00 -5.50
CA ARG A 186 -7.32 10.99 -5.46
C ARG A 186 -6.78 9.62 -5.84
N GLU A 187 -7.43 8.55 -5.38
CA GLU A 187 -7.02 7.18 -5.63
C GLU A 187 -7.16 6.79 -7.12
N MET A 188 -8.13 7.35 -7.85
CA MET A 188 -8.22 7.15 -9.30
C MET A 188 -6.96 7.67 -10.02
N LEU A 189 -6.49 8.86 -9.65
CA LEU A 189 -5.26 9.45 -10.19
C LEU A 189 -4.01 8.66 -9.76
N ALA A 190 -4.00 8.20 -8.50
CA ALA A 190 -2.90 7.40 -7.98
C ALA A 190 -2.79 6.04 -8.69
N ARG A 191 -3.92 5.40 -9.05
CA ARG A 191 -3.93 4.18 -9.87
C ARG A 191 -3.34 4.42 -11.25
N ALA A 192 -3.68 5.54 -11.89
CA ALA A 192 -3.12 5.89 -13.20
C ALA A 192 -1.59 6.13 -13.11
N LYS A 193 -1.13 6.84 -12.07
CA LYS A 193 0.30 7.05 -11.82
C LYS A 193 1.04 5.72 -11.62
N ASP A 194 0.52 4.86 -10.75
CA ASP A 194 1.19 3.60 -10.40
C ASP A 194 1.09 2.56 -11.51
N PHE A 195 0.06 2.61 -12.35
CA PHE A 195 0.01 1.87 -13.61
C PHE A 195 1.21 2.21 -14.50
N CYS A 196 1.50 3.50 -14.69
CA CYS A 196 2.66 3.94 -15.46
C CYS A 196 3.98 3.53 -14.79
N ASN A 197 4.11 3.72 -13.47
CA ASN A 197 5.30 3.32 -12.73
C ASN A 197 5.59 1.81 -12.88
N ALA A 198 4.55 0.98 -12.77
CA ALA A 198 4.66 -0.46 -12.91
C ALA A 198 5.01 -0.89 -14.35
N ALA A 199 4.39 -0.27 -15.36
CA ALA A 199 4.70 -0.53 -16.76
C ALA A 199 6.15 -0.18 -17.12
N LEU A 200 6.69 0.90 -16.53
CA LEU A 200 8.07 1.36 -16.72
C LEU A 200 9.06 0.66 -15.78
N LYS A 201 8.59 -0.20 -14.88
CA LYS A 201 9.40 -0.86 -13.83
C LYS A 201 10.31 0.14 -13.10
N ARG A 202 9.74 1.27 -12.71
CA ARG A 202 10.48 2.36 -12.07
C ARG A 202 11.14 1.84 -10.79
N LYS A 203 12.43 2.12 -10.60
CA LYS A 203 13.11 1.82 -9.34
C LYS A 203 12.73 2.84 -8.27
N PRO A 204 12.50 2.43 -7.01
CA PRO A 204 12.36 3.34 -5.88
C PRO A 204 13.58 4.26 -5.73
N ARG A 205 13.34 5.39 -5.07
CA ARG A 205 14.42 6.37 -4.80
C ARG A 205 15.46 5.82 -3.83
N LEU A 206 15.00 5.08 -2.82
CA LEU A 206 15.85 4.44 -1.82
C LEU A 206 15.70 2.92 -1.94
N LEU A 207 16.82 2.31 -2.24
CA LEU A 207 17.03 0.88 -2.13
C LEU A 207 17.87 0.65 -0.85
N GLY A 208 18.41 -0.50 -0.66
CA GLY A 208 19.28 -0.89 0.44
C GLY A 208 19.73 -2.31 0.22
N ASP A 209 20.47 -2.83 1.16
CA ASP A 209 20.82 -4.24 1.17
C ASP A 209 19.57 -5.10 1.44
N ALA A 210 19.61 -6.34 0.99
CA ALA A 210 18.52 -7.27 1.22
C ALA A 210 18.45 -7.66 2.71
N ILE A 211 17.25 -7.57 3.28
CA ILE A 211 16.93 -7.98 4.64
C ILE A 211 15.77 -8.98 4.56
N PRO A 212 16.04 -10.27 4.32
CA PRO A 212 14.98 -11.26 4.09
C PRO A 212 14.00 -11.35 5.26
N VAL A 213 12.70 -11.28 4.95
CA VAL A 213 11.61 -11.35 5.95
C VAL A 213 11.57 -12.67 6.72
N SER A 214 12.26 -13.71 6.22
CA SER A 214 12.47 -14.97 6.94
C SER A 214 13.47 -14.90 8.11
N GLY A 215 14.18 -13.76 8.25
CA GLY A 215 15.15 -13.53 9.31
C GLY A 215 14.52 -13.01 10.61
N ASN A 216 15.31 -12.22 11.35
CA ASN A 216 14.91 -11.58 12.58
C ASN A 216 14.56 -10.10 12.30
N GLY A 217 13.33 -9.69 12.65
CA GLY A 217 12.82 -8.34 12.46
C GLY A 217 13.61 -7.26 13.23
N ASP A 218 14.31 -7.63 14.30
CA ASP A 218 15.14 -6.69 15.04
C ASP A 218 16.35 -6.17 14.25
N SER A 219 16.72 -6.82 13.14
CA SER A 219 17.74 -6.32 12.21
C SER A 219 17.30 -5.04 11.48
N THR A 220 16.04 -4.66 11.58
CA THR A 220 15.48 -3.44 10.97
C THR A 220 15.23 -2.32 11.99
N ASN A 221 15.60 -2.54 13.26
CA ASN A 221 15.52 -1.50 14.29
C ASN A 221 16.54 -0.38 14.01
N ASP A 222 16.15 0.86 14.34
CA ASP A 222 17.05 2.03 14.34
C ASP A 222 18.01 1.99 15.54
#